data_5af292492e0e5b375db6e4ebb96f9c21
#
_entry.id   5af292492e0e5b375db6e4ebb96f9c21
#
_cell.length_a   1.000
_cell.length_b   1.000
_cell.length_c   1.000
_cell.angle_alpha   90.00
_cell.angle_beta   90.00
_cell.angle_gamma   90.00
#
_symmetry.space_group_name_H-M   'P 1'
#
loop_
_entity.id
_entity.type
_entity.pdbx_description
1 polymer ?
#
loop_
_entity_poly.entity_id
_entity_poly.type
_entity_poly.pdbx_seq_one_letter_code
_entity_poly.pdbx_strand_id
1 'polypeptide(L)'
;MPKLLRTLILALVPVLAVPAFAEGGLLNVSYDVSRDFYKDYNPLFQKYWKETAGEAIDLRQSHAGSSKQVRAVADGLEADVVTMNQASDVDFLAEKGLVARDYAKKFPDNASPYTSTMVFIVRKGNPKGLKDWPDLVQPGVQVILPHPKNTGNGRYSYLAAWGFALRQPGGSDATAQEFVGKLLKNAPLFAAGGRDATTTFMQRKIGDVLVSFESEAELIAKEFGKGEFDVVHPTLSILTEFPVAIVDKVVDKKGTRKLAQAYLEYLWSKEGQENAAKNYLRPRDPDIQKTYAAQFPAIKTFTVDEVFGGWAKASPTHFKDGGTFDQIYSQK
;
A
#
# COMPACT_ATOMS: atom_id res chain seq x y z
N MET A 1 -13.51 -84.16 -30.88
CA MET A 1 -13.53 -83.10 -29.83
C MET A 1 -12.64 -81.97 -30.28
N PRO A 2 -13.19 -80.82 -30.74
CA PRO A 2 -12.37 -79.70 -31.17
C PRO A 2 -12.10 -78.76 -29.97
N LYS A 3 -10.84 -78.29 -29.83
CA LYS A 3 -10.37 -77.35 -28.87
C LYS A 3 -10.76 -75.90 -29.30
N LEU A 4 -11.60 -75.24 -28.51
CA LEU A 4 -11.88 -73.80 -28.70
C LEU A 4 -10.67 -72.96 -28.23
N LEU A 5 -10.10 -72.25 -29.19
CA LEU A 5 -9.09 -71.20 -28.95
C LEU A 5 -9.83 -69.91 -28.54
N ARG A 6 -9.71 -69.51 -27.28
CA ARG A 6 -10.25 -68.18 -26.81
C ARG A 6 -9.20 -67.11 -27.11
N THR A 7 -9.48 -66.34 -28.12
CA THR A 7 -8.69 -65.11 -28.42
C THR A 7 -9.09 -64.01 -27.45
N LEU A 8 -8.15 -63.59 -26.59
CA LEU A 8 -8.30 -62.49 -25.68
C LEU A 8 -8.02 -61.17 -26.45
N ILE A 9 -9.04 -60.37 -26.75
CA ILE A 9 -8.90 -59.03 -27.34
C ILE A 9 -8.64 -58.08 -26.20
N LEU A 10 -7.40 -57.62 -26.10
CA LEU A 10 -7.00 -56.54 -25.20
C LEU A 10 -7.49 -55.19 -25.79
N ALA A 11 -8.58 -54.66 -25.29
CA ALA A 11 -9.05 -53.32 -25.67
C ALA A 11 -8.13 -52.27 -25.06
N LEU A 12 -7.33 -51.62 -25.90
CA LEU A 12 -6.54 -50.43 -25.53
C LEU A 12 -7.50 -49.25 -25.37
N VAL A 13 -7.83 -48.88 -24.13
CA VAL A 13 -8.58 -47.68 -23.83
C VAL A 13 -7.61 -46.51 -23.91
N PRO A 14 -7.80 -45.52 -24.80
CA PRO A 14 -6.98 -44.32 -24.79
C PRO A 14 -7.29 -43.54 -23.52
N VAL A 15 -6.32 -43.43 -22.63
CA VAL A 15 -6.35 -42.50 -21.51
C VAL A 15 -6.28 -41.11 -22.13
N LEU A 16 -7.43 -40.47 -22.29
CA LEU A 16 -7.51 -39.03 -22.54
C LEU A 16 -6.88 -38.34 -21.34
N ALA A 17 -5.66 -37.79 -21.51
CA ALA A 17 -5.07 -36.91 -20.55
C ALA A 17 -6.00 -35.68 -20.43
N VAL A 18 -6.84 -35.68 -19.41
CA VAL A 18 -7.54 -34.46 -18.97
C VAL A 18 -6.43 -33.50 -18.59
N PRO A 19 -6.35 -32.28 -19.19
CA PRO A 19 -5.41 -31.29 -18.73
C PRO A 19 -5.73 -31.06 -17.25
N ALA A 20 -4.79 -31.37 -16.39
CA ALA A 20 -4.85 -30.96 -14.99
C ALA A 20 -4.95 -29.44 -15.01
N PHE A 21 -6.16 -28.91 -14.81
CA PHE A 21 -6.32 -27.51 -14.43
C PHE A 21 -5.48 -27.38 -13.16
N ALA A 22 -4.37 -26.67 -13.29
CA ALA A 22 -3.57 -26.32 -12.12
C ALA A 22 -4.54 -25.68 -11.13
N GLU A 23 -4.69 -26.26 -9.94
CA GLU A 23 -5.33 -25.67 -8.76
C GLU A 23 -4.48 -24.47 -8.29
N GLY A 24 -4.20 -23.52 -9.18
CA GLY A 24 -3.20 -22.49 -9.03
C GLY A 24 -3.77 -21.11 -9.24
N GLY A 25 -4.63 -20.65 -8.33
CA GLY A 25 -4.90 -19.22 -8.19
C GLY A 25 -3.85 -18.56 -7.30
N LEU A 26 -3.53 -17.30 -7.56
CA LEU A 26 -2.69 -16.45 -6.70
C LEU A 26 -3.58 -15.57 -5.84
N LEU A 27 -3.30 -15.52 -4.54
CA LEU A 27 -3.91 -14.56 -3.62
C LEU A 27 -2.91 -13.44 -3.31
N ASN A 28 -3.24 -12.21 -3.75
CA ASN A 28 -2.55 -11.00 -3.30
C ASN A 28 -3.30 -10.38 -2.12
N VAL A 29 -2.59 -10.19 -1.02
CA VAL A 29 -3.11 -9.49 0.16
C VAL A 29 -2.51 -8.10 0.20
N SER A 30 -3.37 -7.07 0.19
CA SER A 30 -2.96 -5.68 0.01
C SER A 30 -3.72 -4.72 0.93
N TYR A 31 -3.26 -3.47 1.02
CA TYR A 31 -3.94 -2.42 1.76
C TYR A 31 -5.21 -1.93 1.04
N ASP A 32 -6.09 -1.24 1.76
CA ASP A 32 -7.46 -0.93 1.33
C ASP A 32 -7.56 -0.06 0.07
N VAL A 33 -6.72 0.96 -0.04
CA VAL A 33 -6.77 1.94 -1.14
C VAL A 33 -6.09 1.47 -2.44
N SER A 34 -5.36 0.35 -2.42
CA SER A 34 -4.76 -0.26 -3.61
C SER A 34 -5.75 -1.02 -4.50
N ARG A 35 -7.01 -1.14 -4.08
CA ARG A 35 -8.04 -1.93 -4.76
C ARG A 35 -8.19 -1.57 -6.24
N ASP A 36 -8.29 -0.28 -6.56
CA ASP A 36 -8.48 0.17 -7.94
C ASP A 36 -7.23 -0.08 -8.79
N PHE A 37 -6.03 0.11 -8.21
CA PHE A 37 -4.78 -0.24 -8.86
C PHE A 37 -4.75 -1.72 -9.29
N TYR A 38 -5.05 -2.64 -8.37
CA TYR A 38 -5.02 -4.07 -8.70
C TYR A 38 -6.19 -4.53 -9.57
N LYS A 39 -7.33 -3.84 -9.54
CA LYS A 39 -8.42 -4.06 -10.48
C LYS A 39 -7.98 -3.81 -11.92
N ASP A 40 -7.16 -2.79 -12.15
CA ASP A 40 -6.62 -2.47 -13.46
C ASP A 40 -5.38 -3.32 -13.81
N TYR A 41 -4.54 -3.63 -12.81
CA TYR A 41 -3.29 -4.39 -12.98
C TYR A 41 -3.53 -5.88 -13.31
N ASN A 42 -4.47 -6.53 -12.62
CA ASN A 42 -4.65 -7.97 -12.75
C ASN A 42 -5.00 -8.42 -14.19
N PRO A 43 -5.88 -7.75 -14.95
CA PRO A 43 -6.13 -8.10 -16.34
C PRO A 43 -4.88 -7.96 -17.24
N LEU A 44 -4.02 -6.98 -16.97
CA LEU A 44 -2.76 -6.81 -17.71
C LEU A 44 -1.83 -8.00 -17.46
N PHE A 45 -1.65 -8.36 -16.18
CA PHE A 45 -0.82 -9.50 -15.84
C PHE A 45 -1.41 -10.84 -16.32
N GLN A 46 -2.72 -11.05 -16.24
CA GLN A 46 -3.37 -12.26 -16.77
C GLN A 46 -3.14 -12.41 -18.27
N LYS A 47 -3.21 -11.33 -19.04
CA LYS A 47 -2.88 -11.31 -20.46
C LYS A 47 -1.42 -11.69 -20.68
N TYR A 48 -0.50 -11.01 -20.00
CA TYR A 48 0.94 -11.29 -20.06
C TYR A 48 1.26 -12.74 -19.75
N TRP A 49 0.72 -13.29 -18.65
CA TRP A 49 0.96 -14.67 -18.23
C TRP A 49 0.44 -15.67 -19.25
N LYS A 50 -0.75 -15.45 -19.79
CA LYS A 50 -1.30 -16.30 -20.85
C LYS A 50 -0.43 -16.29 -22.11
N GLU A 51 0.13 -15.15 -22.49
CA GLU A 51 0.99 -15.04 -23.67
C GLU A 51 2.37 -15.68 -23.44
N THR A 52 2.92 -15.61 -22.24
CA THR A 52 4.27 -16.07 -21.92
C THR A 52 4.33 -17.50 -21.37
N ALA A 53 3.36 -17.92 -20.58
CA ALA A 53 3.30 -19.24 -19.97
C ALA A 53 2.26 -20.17 -20.60
N GLY A 54 1.36 -19.66 -21.44
CA GLY A 54 0.30 -20.45 -22.10
C GLY A 54 -0.87 -20.81 -21.19
N GLU A 55 -0.91 -20.30 -19.96
CA GLU A 55 -1.86 -20.69 -18.92
C GLU A 55 -2.80 -19.53 -18.54
N ALA A 56 -4.07 -19.87 -18.32
CA ALA A 56 -5.02 -18.95 -17.67
C ALA A 56 -4.90 -19.11 -16.15
N ILE A 57 -4.93 -18.00 -15.42
CA ILE A 57 -4.81 -17.98 -13.97
C ILE A 57 -5.96 -17.23 -13.29
N ASP A 58 -6.30 -17.67 -12.08
CA ASP A 58 -7.19 -16.94 -11.19
C ASP A 58 -6.37 -16.04 -10.25
N LEU A 59 -6.70 -14.73 -10.24
CA LEU A 59 -6.06 -13.76 -9.37
C LEU A 59 -7.07 -13.23 -8.36
N ARG A 60 -6.88 -13.59 -7.11
CA ARG A 60 -7.72 -13.17 -5.99
C ARG A 60 -7.06 -12.06 -5.20
N GLN A 61 -7.89 -11.18 -4.65
CA GLN A 61 -7.46 -10.02 -3.88
C GLN A 61 -8.12 -10.00 -2.50
N SER A 62 -7.35 -9.60 -1.49
CA SER A 62 -7.88 -9.24 -0.18
C SER A 62 -7.40 -7.85 0.20
N HIS A 63 -8.34 -6.95 0.52
CA HIS A 63 -8.04 -5.55 0.83
C HIS A 63 -8.65 -5.13 2.16
N ALA A 64 -7.82 -4.59 3.05
CA ALA A 64 -8.22 -3.96 4.31
C ALA A 64 -7.09 -3.03 4.79
N GLY A 65 -7.21 -2.44 5.97
CA GLY A 65 -6.10 -1.70 6.57
C GLY A 65 -4.83 -2.56 6.63
N SER A 66 -3.69 -1.99 6.22
CA SER A 66 -2.42 -2.71 5.97
C SER A 66 -2.02 -3.63 7.15
N SER A 67 -1.95 -3.10 8.36
CA SER A 67 -1.58 -3.89 9.54
C SER A 67 -2.63 -4.98 9.89
N LYS A 68 -3.91 -4.81 9.53
CA LYS A 68 -4.95 -5.84 9.68
C LYS A 68 -4.71 -6.98 8.71
N GLN A 69 -4.37 -6.68 7.46
CA GLN A 69 -4.05 -7.67 6.44
C GLN A 69 -2.84 -8.50 6.81
N VAL A 70 -1.79 -7.84 7.27
CA VAL A 70 -0.56 -8.53 7.71
C VAL A 70 -0.81 -9.47 8.88
N ARG A 71 -1.64 -9.08 9.84
CA ARG A 71 -2.05 -9.98 10.93
C ARG A 71 -2.84 -11.18 10.42
N ALA A 72 -3.76 -10.98 9.48
CA ALA A 72 -4.50 -12.10 8.87
C ALA A 72 -3.56 -13.11 8.20
N VAL A 73 -2.52 -12.63 7.48
CA VAL A 73 -1.49 -13.51 6.90
C VAL A 73 -0.70 -14.24 7.99
N ALA A 74 -0.29 -13.53 9.04
CA ALA A 74 0.40 -14.13 10.18
C ALA A 74 -0.44 -15.18 10.92
N ASP A 75 -1.76 -14.99 10.95
CA ASP A 75 -2.74 -15.89 11.59
C ASP A 75 -3.21 -17.02 10.66
N GLY A 76 -2.64 -17.14 9.44
CA GLY A 76 -2.85 -18.29 8.56
C GLY A 76 -3.63 -18.02 7.27
N LEU A 77 -3.91 -16.77 6.90
CA LEU A 77 -4.43 -16.46 5.57
C LEU A 77 -3.35 -16.82 4.53
N GLU A 78 -3.63 -17.80 3.69
CA GLU A 78 -2.68 -18.34 2.70
C GLU A 78 -2.50 -17.41 1.49
N ALA A 79 -1.92 -16.22 1.74
CA ALA A 79 -1.52 -15.27 0.71
C ALA A 79 -0.29 -15.78 -0.03
N ASP A 80 -0.27 -15.72 -1.36
CA ASP A 80 0.92 -16.00 -2.16
C ASP A 80 1.89 -14.82 -2.15
N VAL A 81 1.33 -13.61 -2.23
CA VAL A 81 2.08 -12.36 -2.17
C VAL A 81 1.39 -11.35 -1.26
N VAL A 82 2.20 -10.46 -0.71
CA VAL A 82 1.73 -9.28 0.02
C VAL A 82 2.24 -8.02 -0.66
N THR A 83 1.36 -7.01 -0.76
CA THR A 83 1.68 -5.72 -1.38
C THR A 83 1.21 -4.64 -0.41
N MET A 84 2.13 -4.13 0.40
CA MET A 84 1.83 -3.31 1.57
C MET A 84 2.15 -1.83 1.32
N ASN A 85 1.65 -0.96 2.15
CA ASN A 85 1.94 0.47 2.04
C ASN A 85 3.04 0.95 3.00
N GLN A 86 3.74 0.02 3.66
CA GLN A 86 4.88 0.33 4.55
C GLN A 86 5.74 -0.90 4.81
N ALA A 87 7.05 -0.71 4.94
CA ALA A 87 8.00 -1.80 5.14
C ALA A 87 7.79 -2.53 6.47
N SER A 88 7.42 -1.82 7.55
CA SER A 88 7.23 -2.44 8.88
C SER A 88 6.15 -3.53 8.91
N ASP A 89 5.20 -3.53 7.98
CA ASP A 89 4.21 -4.59 7.87
C ASP A 89 4.82 -5.84 7.22
N VAL A 90 5.70 -5.68 6.22
CA VAL A 90 6.43 -6.80 5.62
C VAL A 90 7.50 -7.33 6.57
N ASP A 91 8.20 -6.45 7.30
CA ASP A 91 9.18 -6.80 8.33
C ASP A 91 8.55 -7.69 9.41
N PHE A 92 7.32 -7.39 9.83
CA PHE A 92 6.58 -8.22 10.79
C PHE A 92 6.37 -9.66 10.26
N LEU A 93 6.06 -9.83 8.97
CA LEU A 93 5.95 -11.16 8.36
C LEU A 93 7.31 -11.85 8.24
N ALA A 94 8.37 -11.10 7.99
CA ALA A 94 9.74 -11.60 7.96
C ALA A 94 10.20 -12.08 9.35
N GLU A 95 9.86 -11.36 10.42
CA GLU A 95 10.09 -11.78 11.81
C GLU A 95 9.36 -13.09 12.14
N LYS A 96 8.16 -13.31 11.59
CA LYS A 96 7.40 -14.56 11.71
C LYS A 96 7.94 -15.68 10.81
N GLY A 97 8.95 -15.41 10.00
CA GLY A 97 9.52 -16.37 9.06
C GLY A 97 8.56 -16.79 7.93
N LEU A 98 7.61 -15.92 7.57
CA LEU A 98 6.67 -16.14 6.46
C LEU A 98 7.20 -15.55 5.16
N VAL A 99 7.98 -14.49 5.24
CA VAL A 99 8.64 -13.77 4.14
C VAL A 99 10.14 -13.79 4.38
N ALA A 100 10.94 -13.78 3.33
CA ALA A 100 12.40 -13.71 3.45
C ALA A 100 12.82 -12.41 4.16
N ARG A 101 13.79 -12.48 5.07
CA ARG A 101 14.31 -11.30 5.79
C ARG A 101 14.93 -10.24 4.89
N ASP A 102 15.45 -10.69 3.75
CA ASP A 102 16.07 -9.85 2.72
C ASP A 102 15.10 -9.50 1.57
N TYR A 103 13.78 -9.57 1.81
CA TYR A 103 12.75 -9.32 0.79
C TYR A 103 12.97 -8.03 0.00
N ALA A 104 13.43 -6.97 0.67
CA ALA A 104 13.72 -5.69 0.05
C ALA A 104 14.82 -5.76 -1.03
N LYS A 105 15.66 -6.82 -1.02
CA LYS A 105 16.72 -7.06 -2.01
C LYS A 105 16.28 -8.00 -3.14
N LYS A 106 15.07 -8.59 -3.05
CA LYS A 106 14.57 -9.55 -4.04
C LYS A 106 14.02 -8.87 -5.30
N PHE A 107 13.66 -7.60 -5.19
CA PHE A 107 13.14 -6.78 -6.27
C PHE A 107 13.83 -5.42 -6.28
N PRO A 108 13.80 -4.67 -7.41
CA PRO A 108 14.37 -3.32 -7.47
C PRO A 108 13.76 -2.35 -6.44
N ASP A 109 14.42 -1.22 -6.21
CA ASP A 109 13.89 -0.10 -5.43
C ASP A 109 13.41 -0.48 -4.02
N ASN A 110 14.15 -1.30 -3.30
CA ASN A 110 13.76 -1.85 -2.00
C ASN A 110 12.42 -2.63 -2.07
N ALA A 111 12.19 -3.36 -3.16
CA ALA A 111 10.93 -4.05 -3.46
C ALA A 111 9.71 -3.10 -3.48
N SER A 112 9.90 -1.82 -3.82
CA SER A 112 8.82 -0.82 -3.91
C SER A 112 8.65 -0.34 -5.35
N PRO A 113 7.71 -0.93 -6.11
CA PRO A 113 7.56 -0.67 -7.55
C PRO A 113 7.09 0.75 -7.88
N TYR A 114 6.52 1.44 -6.93
CA TYR A 114 6.02 2.81 -7.04
C TYR A 114 6.06 3.50 -5.70
N THR A 115 5.87 4.82 -5.70
CA THR A 115 5.85 5.67 -4.51
C THR A 115 4.64 6.59 -4.51
N SER A 116 4.44 7.29 -3.41
CA SER A 116 3.52 8.41 -3.27
C SER A 116 4.08 9.39 -2.23
N THR A 117 3.29 10.34 -1.83
CA THR A 117 3.61 11.28 -0.74
C THR A 117 2.34 11.66 0.01
N MET A 118 2.47 12.33 1.16
CA MET A 118 1.31 12.84 1.89
C MET A 118 0.94 14.23 1.38
N VAL A 119 -0.35 14.42 1.14
CA VAL A 119 -0.96 15.69 0.72
C VAL A 119 -2.15 16.04 1.60
N PHE A 120 -2.67 17.26 1.45
CA PHE A 120 -3.85 17.72 2.14
C PHE A 120 -5.01 17.82 1.14
N ILE A 121 -6.09 17.13 1.43
CA ILE A 121 -7.35 17.22 0.69
C ILE A 121 -8.23 18.14 1.49
N VAL A 122 -8.50 19.34 0.97
CA VAL A 122 -9.23 20.40 1.65
C VAL A 122 -10.60 20.60 1.03
N ARG A 123 -11.50 21.21 1.77
CA ARG A 123 -12.82 21.59 1.24
C ARG A 123 -12.68 22.47 0.02
N LYS A 124 -13.61 22.38 -0.92
CA LYS A 124 -13.65 23.21 -2.13
C LYS A 124 -13.48 24.68 -1.84
N GLY A 125 -12.56 25.34 -2.58
CA GLY A 125 -12.20 26.73 -2.39
C GLY A 125 -11.32 26.99 -1.17
N ASN A 126 -10.90 25.95 -0.47
CA ASN A 126 -10.01 26.02 0.70
C ASN A 126 -10.41 27.14 1.71
N PRO A 127 -11.61 27.07 2.29
CA PRO A 127 -12.17 28.18 3.09
C PRO A 127 -11.36 28.50 4.36
N LYS A 128 -10.52 27.56 4.83
CA LYS A 128 -9.59 27.78 5.96
C LYS A 128 -8.23 28.32 5.52
N GLY A 129 -7.96 28.47 4.22
CA GLY A 129 -6.69 28.94 3.68
C GLY A 129 -5.48 28.07 4.02
N LEU A 130 -5.69 26.74 4.17
CA LEU A 130 -4.66 25.78 4.56
C LEU A 130 -3.64 25.62 3.42
N LYS A 131 -2.36 25.86 3.70
CA LYS A 131 -1.28 25.83 2.70
C LYS A 131 -0.16 24.87 3.06
N ASP A 132 0.11 24.69 4.37
CA ASP A 132 1.20 23.86 4.85
C ASP A 132 0.92 23.30 6.25
N TRP A 133 1.79 22.44 6.75
CA TRP A 133 1.66 21.77 8.05
C TRP A 133 1.33 22.71 9.23
N PRO A 134 1.93 23.92 9.36
CA PRO A 134 1.60 24.84 10.45
C PRO A 134 0.13 25.25 10.50
N ASP A 135 -0.55 25.25 9.35
CA ASP A 135 -1.97 25.61 9.30
C ASP A 135 -2.87 24.53 9.92
N LEU A 136 -2.42 23.25 9.86
CA LEU A 136 -3.17 22.12 10.40
C LEU A 136 -3.19 22.08 11.94
N VAL A 137 -2.28 22.80 12.59
CA VAL A 137 -2.19 22.88 14.07
C VAL A 137 -2.84 24.13 14.64
N GLN A 138 -3.45 24.99 13.81
CA GLN A 138 -4.16 26.16 14.25
C GLN A 138 -5.45 25.80 15.00
N PRO A 139 -5.83 26.56 16.03
CA PRO A 139 -7.11 26.38 16.72
C PRO A 139 -8.31 26.43 15.76
N GLY A 140 -9.25 25.51 15.92
CA GLY A 140 -10.47 25.49 15.12
C GLY A 140 -10.32 24.84 13.74
N VAL A 141 -9.16 24.28 13.39
CA VAL A 141 -8.97 23.42 12.23
C VAL A 141 -9.24 21.97 12.65
N GLN A 142 -10.09 21.28 11.91
CA GLN A 142 -10.38 19.85 12.12
C GLN A 142 -9.66 18.98 11.07
N VAL A 143 -8.76 18.15 11.55
CA VAL A 143 -7.92 17.27 10.71
C VAL A 143 -8.43 15.83 10.75
N ILE A 144 -8.74 15.26 9.59
CA ILE A 144 -9.07 13.85 9.47
C ILE A 144 -7.81 13.09 9.05
N LEU A 145 -7.50 12.03 9.78
CA LEU A 145 -6.42 11.10 9.46
C LEU A 145 -6.75 9.68 9.99
N PRO A 146 -6.25 8.64 9.34
CA PRO A 146 -6.36 7.28 9.86
C PRO A 146 -5.54 7.10 11.14
N HIS A 147 -5.90 6.08 11.94
CA HIS A 147 -5.26 5.83 13.22
C HIS A 147 -3.79 5.42 13.05
N PRO A 148 -2.81 6.17 13.64
CA PRO A 148 -1.38 5.93 13.40
C PRO A 148 -0.85 4.56 13.85
N LYS A 149 -1.43 3.93 14.87
CA LYS A 149 -1.00 2.59 15.31
C LYS A 149 -1.51 1.46 14.42
N ASN A 150 -2.62 1.68 13.70
CA ASN A 150 -3.36 0.61 13.05
C ASN A 150 -3.27 0.64 11.51
N THR A 151 -2.78 1.74 10.94
CA THR A 151 -2.79 1.95 9.50
C THR A 151 -1.49 2.55 9.01
N GLY A 152 -1.02 2.14 7.83
CA GLY A 152 0.16 2.73 7.21
C GLY A 152 -0.04 4.20 6.84
N ASN A 153 -1.22 4.55 6.30
CA ASN A 153 -1.56 5.95 6.01
C ASN A 153 -1.44 6.82 7.27
N GLY A 154 -2.00 6.37 8.40
CA GLY A 154 -1.89 7.10 9.68
C GLY A 154 -0.45 7.22 10.17
N ARG A 155 0.37 6.17 10.03
CA ARG A 155 1.80 6.24 10.37
C ARG A 155 2.54 7.25 9.51
N TYR A 156 2.33 7.22 8.20
CA TYR A 156 2.94 8.20 7.30
C TYR A 156 2.46 9.63 7.57
N SER A 157 1.17 9.86 7.84
CA SER A 157 0.64 11.17 8.22
C SER A 157 1.32 11.71 9.48
N TYR A 158 1.47 10.87 10.51
CA TYR A 158 2.16 11.20 11.75
C TYR A 158 3.65 11.50 11.52
N LEU A 159 4.37 10.61 10.80
CA LEU A 159 5.80 10.78 10.54
C LEU A 159 6.07 11.97 9.61
N ALA A 160 5.19 12.27 8.66
CA ALA A 160 5.30 13.44 7.80
C ALA A 160 5.26 14.74 8.61
N ALA A 161 4.30 14.86 9.53
CA ALA A 161 4.19 16.00 10.43
C ALA A 161 5.39 16.11 11.39
N TRP A 162 5.85 14.97 11.93
CA TRP A 162 7.01 14.91 12.80
C TRP A 162 8.29 15.35 12.06
N GLY A 163 8.55 14.77 10.90
CA GLY A 163 9.73 15.07 10.08
C GLY A 163 9.72 16.51 9.53
N PHE A 164 8.53 17.07 9.25
CA PHE A 164 8.39 18.49 8.93
C PHE A 164 8.88 19.34 10.10
N ALA A 165 8.38 19.10 11.31
CA ALA A 165 8.74 19.86 12.50
C ALA A 165 10.23 19.74 12.86
N LEU A 166 10.82 18.54 12.74
CA LEU A 166 12.26 18.32 12.95
C LEU A 166 13.14 19.15 12.01
N ARG A 167 12.68 19.40 10.79
CA ARG A 167 13.45 20.10 9.75
C ARG A 167 13.22 21.62 9.74
N GLN A 168 12.45 22.14 10.69
CA GLN A 168 12.33 23.59 10.89
C GLN A 168 13.53 24.16 11.66
N PRO A 169 13.85 25.44 11.54
CA PRO A 169 14.87 26.09 12.37
C PRO A 169 14.62 25.84 13.86
N GLY A 170 15.62 25.31 14.56
CA GLY A 170 15.48 24.91 15.98
C GLY A 170 14.72 23.61 16.21
N GLY A 171 14.47 22.83 15.15
CA GLY A 171 13.77 21.54 15.23
C GLY A 171 14.48 20.54 16.13
N SER A 172 13.71 19.84 16.96
CA SER A 172 14.14 18.79 17.88
C SER A 172 13.00 17.80 18.09
N ASP A 173 13.28 16.65 18.70
CA ASP A 173 12.22 15.70 19.06
C ASP A 173 11.17 16.31 19.98
N ALA A 174 11.57 17.21 20.88
CA ALA A 174 10.63 17.91 21.77
C ALA A 174 9.69 18.85 20.98
N THR A 175 10.21 19.65 20.05
CA THR A 175 9.39 20.54 19.21
C THR A 175 8.51 19.73 18.26
N ALA A 176 9.00 18.63 17.72
CA ALA A 176 8.21 17.73 16.87
C ALA A 176 7.08 17.04 17.66
N GLN A 177 7.35 16.61 18.89
CA GLN A 177 6.35 16.04 19.79
C GLN A 177 5.23 17.05 20.11
N GLU A 178 5.60 18.29 20.42
CA GLU A 178 4.64 19.37 20.66
C GLU A 178 3.79 19.65 19.41
N PHE A 179 4.44 19.75 18.24
CA PHE A 179 3.78 20.00 16.97
C PHE A 179 2.75 18.90 16.62
N VAL A 180 3.18 17.65 16.69
CA VAL A 180 2.31 16.50 16.44
C VAL A 180 1.20 16.41 17.50
N GLY A 181 1.50 16.76 18.75
CA GLY A 181 0.48 16.86 19.80
C GLY A 181 -0.65 17.82 19.43
N LYS A 182 -0.32 19.00 18.92
CA LYS A 182 -1.31 19.96 18.40
C LYS A 182 -2.09 19.42 17.22
N LEU A 183 -1.42 18.74 16.27
CA LEU A 183 -2.07 18.10 15.13
C LEU A 183 -3.08 17.05 15.58
N LEU A 184 -2.68 16.14 16.48
CA LEU A 184 -3.56 15.08 16.99
C LEU A 184 -4.72 15.67 17.82
N LYS A 185 -4.51 16.77 18.52
CA LYS A 185 -5.58 17.48 19.24
C LYS A 185 -6.64 18.01 18.29
N ASN A 186 -6.26 18.44 17.11
CA ASN A 186 -7.16 18.89 16.06
C ASN A 186 -7.88 17.75 15.30
N ALA A 187 -7.53 16.49 15.56
CA ALA A 187 -8.23 15.35 15.00
C ALA A 187 -9.46 14.98 15.86
N PRO A 188 -10.70 15.21 15.38
CA PRO A 188 -11.91 14.89 16.14
C PRO A 188 -12.08 13.39 16.34
N LEU A 189 -11.55 12.58 15.43
CA LEU A 189 -11.55 11.12 15.46
C LEU A 189 -10.36 10.59 14.62
N PHE A 190 -10.03 9.32 14.82
CA PHE A 190 -9.12 8.56 13.96
C PHE A 190 -9.90 7.52 13.18
N ALA A 191 -9.80 7.58 11.85
CA ALA A 191 -10.44 6.62 10.97
C ALA A 191 -9.76 5.25 11.02
N ALA A 192 -10.51 4.19 10.76
CA ALA A 192 -10.02 2.82 10.80
C ALA A 192 -9.10 2.45 9.62
N GLY A 193 -9.08 3.26 8.57
CA GLY A 193 -8.28 3.09 7.35
C GLY A 193 -8.39 4.30 6.45
N GLY A 194 -7.67 4.31 5.31
CA GLY A 194 -7.72 5.38 4.33
C GLY A 194 -9.14 5.58 3.78
N ARG A 195 -9.81 4.50 3.39
CA ARG A 195 -11.20 4.54 2.89
C ARG A 195 -12.20 5.09 3.92
N ASP A 196 -12.07 4.72 5.19
CA ASP A 196 -12.94 5.26 6.25
C ASP A 196 -12.68 6.75 6.48
N ALA A 197 -11.41 7.19 6.39
CA ALA A 197 -11.05 8.60 6.44
C ALA A 197 -11.68 9.38 5.28
N THR A 198 -11.61 8.85 4.05
CA THR A 198 -12.26 9.41 2.87
C THR A 198 -13.77 9.50 3.05
N THR A 199 -14.42 8.42 3.50
CA THR A 199 -15.86 8.41 3.80
C THR A 199 -16.23 9.45 4.84
N THR A 200 -15.43 9.55 5.91
CA THR A 200 -15.64 10.53 6.98
C THR A 200 -15.56 11.96 6.44
N PHE A 201 -14.53 12.25 5.64
CA PHE A 201 -14.35 13.57 5.05
C PHE A 201 -15.38 13.85 3.95
N MET A 202 -15.49 13.01 2.93
CA MET A 202 -16.29 13.30 1.74
C MET A 202 -17.79 13.10 1.95
N GLN A 203 -18.23 12.02 2.59
CA GLN A 203 -19.65 11.68 2.73
C GLN A 203 -20.25 12.24 4.00
N ARG A 204 -19.58 12.04 5.16
CA ARG A 204 -20.09 12.55 6.45
C ARG A 204 -19.83 14.04 6.66
N LYS A 205 -19.03 14.66 5.77
CA LYS A 205 -18.67 16.10 5.80
C LYS A 205 -18.01 16.53 7.10
N ILE A 206 -17.28 15.63 7.76
CA ILE A 206 -16.55 15.91 9.01
C ILE A 206 -15.12 16.35 8.64
N GLY A 207 -14.59 17.37 9.33
CA GLY A 207 -13.22 17.90 9.17
C GLY A 207 -13.10 18.96 8.09
N ASP A 208 -12.07 19.76 8.21
CA ASP A 208 -11.69 20.81 7.24
C ASP A 208 -10.66 20.30 6.24
N VAL A 209 -9.84 19.34 6.67
CA VAL A 209 -8.76 18.74 5.88
C VAL A 209 -8.65 17.24 6.16
N LEU A 210 -8.38 16.48 5.11
CA LEU A 210 -7.98 15.08 5.17
C LEU A 210 -6.50 14.99 4.77
N VAL A 211 -5.64 14.44 5.65
CA VAL A 211 -4.26 14.10 5.32
C VAL A 211 -4.24 12.68 4.77
N SER A 212 -3.82 12.52 3.52
CA SER A 212 -3.80 11.23 2.85
C SER A 212 -2.70 11.12 1.81
N PHE A 213 -2.56 9.93 1.19
CA PHE A 213 -1.67 9.75 0.06
C PHE A 213 -2.12 10.60 -1.14
N GLU A 214 -1.15 11.11 -1.92
CA GLU A 214 -1.42 11.84 -3.15
C GLU A 214 -2.30 11.03 -4.12
N SER A 215 -2.05 9.71 -4.25
CA SER A 215 -2.86 8.81 -5.05
C SER A 215 -4.33 8.74 -4.61
N GLU A 216 -4.62 8.89 -3.32
CA GLU A 216 -5.99 8.93 -2.81
C GLU A 216 -6.78 10.14 -3.29
N ALA A 217 -6.13 11.31 -3.42
CA ALA A 217 -6.80 12.53 -3.85
C ALA A 217 -7.47 12.35 -5.22
N GLU A 218 -6.81 11.64 -6.12
CA GLU A 218 -7.36 11.39 -7.46
C GLU A 218 -8.41 10.28 -7.48
N LEU A 219 -8.27 9.26 -6.63
CA LEU A 219 -9.32 8.25 -6.45
C LEU A 219 -10.59 8.90 -5.90
N ILE A 220 -10.46 9.84 -4.96
CA ILE A 220 -11.56 10.64 -4.44
C ILE A 220 -12.19 11.48 -5.56
N ALA A 221 -11.37 12.13 -6.41
CA ALA A 221 -11.87 12.91 -7.54
C ALA A 221 -12.65 12.05 -8.56
N LYS A 222 -12.22 10.81 -8.75
CA LYS A 222 -12.88 9.83 -9.63
C LYS A 222 -14.23 9.38 -9.07
N GLU A 223 -14.32 9.19 -7.75
CA GLU A 223 -15.51 8.69 -7.07
C GLU A 223 -16.55 9.79 -6.78
N PHE A 224 -16.12 10.95 -6.31
CA PHE A 224 -17.00 12.03 -5.84
C PHE A 224 -17.13 13.20 -6.81
N GLY A 225 -16.35 13.22 -7.88
CA GLY A 225 -16.32 14.29 -8.88
C GLY A 225 -15.16 15.26 -8.70
N LYS A 226 -14.60 15.68 -9.84
CA LYS A 226 -13.61 16.75 -9.87
C LYS A 226 -14.28 18.05 -9.46
N GLY A 227 -13.75 18.71 -8.45
CA GLY A 227 -14.26 19.99 -8.01
C GLY A 227 -15.03 19.96 -6.69
N GLU A 228 -15.17 18.82 -6.03
CA GLU A 228 -15.76 18.72 -4.68
C GLU A 228 -14.77 19.06 -3.56
N PHE A 229 -13.48 19.16 -3.88
CA PHE A 229 -12.38 19.47 -2.97
C PHE A 229 -11.20 20.07 -3.75
N ASP A 230 -10.21 20.58 -3.03
CA ASP A 230 -8.93 20.98 -3.59
C ASP A 230 -7.79 20.20 -2.93
N VAL A 231 -6.68 20.03 -3.66
CA VAL A 231 -5.47 19.35 -3.16
C VAL A 231 -4.40 20.40 -2.87
N VAL A 232 -3.84 20.35 -1.68
CA VAL A 232 -2.72 21.21 -1.24
C VAL A 232 -1.50 20.31 -1.05
N HIS A 233 -0.42 20.63 -1.74
CA HIS A 233 0.87 19.98 -1.58
C HIS A 233 1.69 20.77 -0.55
N PRO A 234 2.08 20.18 0.59
CA PRO A 234 2.90 20.87 1.59
C PRO A 234 4.30 21.15 1.05
N THR A 235 4.99 22.11 1.64
CA THR A 235 6.36 22.48 1.22
C THR A 235 7.38 21.39 1.45
N LEU A 236 7.11 20.47 2.39
CA LEU A 236 7.90 19.29 2.70
C LEU A 236 6.97 18.14 3.11
N SER A 237 7.18 16.97 2.57
CA SER A 237 6.42 15.77 2.90
C SER A 237 7.33 14.56 3.06
N ILE A 238 6.73 13.39 3.32
CA ILE A 238 7.44 12.13 3.40
C ILE A 238 7.26 11.33 2.10
N LEU A 239 8.34 10.74 1.59
CA LEU A 239 8.25 9.76 0.52
C LEU A 239 7.64 8.48 1.08
N THR A 240 6.55 8.02 0.49
CA THR A 240 5.90 6.77 0.88
C THR A 240 6.28 5.66 -0.10
N GLU A 241 6.80 4.57 0.43
CA GLU A 241 7.20 3.39 -0.33
C GLU A 241 6.21 2.26 -0.09
N PHE A 242 5.90 1.50 -1.14
CA PHE A 242 4.90 0.45 -1.13
C PHE A 242 5.55 -0.91 -1.41
N PRO A 243 6.16 -1.53 -0.38
CA PRO A 243 6.91 -2.76 -0.57
C PRO A 243 6.02 -3.95 -0.89
N VAL A 244 6.56 -4.84 -1.71
CA VAL A 244 5.94 -6.10 -2.09
C VAL A 244 6.84 -7.27 -1.67
N ALA A 245 6.23 -8.41 -1.35
CA ALA A 245 6.98 -9.60 -0.98
C ALA A 245 6.22 -10.89 -1.29
N ILE A 246 6.98 -11.96 -1.52
CA ILE A 246 6.46 -13.32 -1.64
C ILE A 246 6.30 -13.91 -0.25
N VAL A 247 5.17 -14.57 0.01
CA VAL A 247 4.97 -15.33 1.25
C VAL A 247 5.52 -16.76 1.05
N ASP A 248 6.81 -16.91 1.32
CA ASP A 248 7.62 -18.07 0.95
C ASP A 248 6.98 -19.42 1.35
N LYS A 249 6.53 -19.55 2.59
CA LYS A 249 5.91 -20.79 3.08
C LYS A 249 4.63 -21.18 2.32
N VAL A 250 3.88 -20.20 1.85
CA VAL A 250 2.62 -20.43 1.14
C VAL A 250 2.90 -20.84 -0.29
N VAL A 251 3.75 -20.09 -0.99
CA VAL A 251 4.06 -20.40 -2.40
C VAL A 251 4.78 -21.73 -2.56
N ASP A 252 5.62 -22.12 -1.59
CA ASP A 252 6.29 -23.43 -1.60
C ASP A 252 5.29 -24.58 -1.35
N LYS A 253 4.37 -24.41 -0.41
CA LYS A 253 3.29 -25.37 -0.15
C LYS A 253 2.36 -25.53 -1.35
N LYS A 254 2.02 -24.42 -2.02
CA LYS A 254 1.06 -24.38 -3.15
C LYS A 254 1.72 -24.65 -4.52
N GLY A 255 3.04 -24.59 -4.62
CA GLY A 255 3.76 -24.69 -5.90
C GLY A 255 3.61 -23.44 -6.78
N THR A 256 3.21 -22.31 -6.22
CA THR A 256 2.90 -21.06 -6.96
C THR A 256 4.07 -20.08 -7.04
N ARG A 257 5.28 -20.44 -6.58
CA ARG A 257 6.45 -19.53 -6.49
C ARG A 257 6.76 -18.84 -7.82
N LYS A 258 6.79 -19.58 -8.94
CA LYS A 258 7.08 -19.01 -10.26
C LYS A 258 6.04 -17.96 -10.66
N LEU A 259 4.77 -18.25 -10.42
CA LEU A 259 3.67 -17.33 -10.69
C LEU A 259 3.75 -16.07 -9.79
N ALA A 260 4.00 -16.25 -8.49
CA ALA A 260 4.14 -15.17 -7.52
C ALA A 260 5.32 -14.24 -7.86
N GLN A 261 6.46 -14.81 -8.24
CA GLN A 261 7.64 -14.07 -8.68
C GLN A 261 7.31 -13.23 -9.92
N ALA A 262 6.75 -13.85 -10.97
CA ALA A 262 6.38 -13.15 -12.20
C ALA A 262 5.31 -12.06 -11.95
N TYR A 263 4.33 -12.32 -11.06
CA TYR A 263 3.31 -11.35 -10.68
C TYR A 263 3.91 -10.08 -10.06
N LEU A 264 4.88 -10.23 -9.18
CA LEU A 264 5.54 -9.08 -8.57
C LEU A 264 6.52 -8.39 -9.52
N GLU A 265 7.31 -9.15 -10.31
CA GLU A 265 8.25 -8.58 -11.29
C GLU A 265 7.54 -7.74 -12.35
N TYR A 266 6.34 -8.13 -12.78
CA TYR A 266 5.58 -7.39 -13.77
C TYR A 266 5.17 -5.98 -13.30
N LEU A 267 5.20 -5.69 -11.99
CA LEU A 267 5.00 -4.34 -11.46
C LEU A 267 6.07 -3.34 -11.97
N TRP A 268 7.28 -3.80 -12.32
CA TRP A 268 8.34 -2.99 -12.92
C TRP A 268 8.35 -3.01 -14.46
N SER A 269 7.45 -3.75 -15.10
CA SER A 269 7.28 -3.68 -16.56
C SER A 269 6.76 -2.30 -16.97
N LYS A 270 6.90 -1.95 -18.26
CA LYS A 270 6.33 -0.68 -18.77
C LYS A 270 4.83 -0.58 -18.51
N GLU A 271 4.09 -1.65 -18.74
CA GLU A 271 2.65 -1.71 -18.51
C GLU A 271 2.31 -1.58 -17.02
N GLY A 272 3.08 -2.23 -16.13
CA GLY A 272 2.93 -2.11 -14.69
C GLY A 272 3.19 -0.69 -14.21
N GLN A 273 4.24 -0.05 -14.69
CA GLN A 273 4.61 1.32 -14.36
C GLN A 273 3.63 2.35 -14.94
N GLU A 274 3.14 2.12 -16.15
CA GLU A 274 2.09 2.96 -16.74
C GLU A 274 0.77 2.83 -15.96
N ASN A 275 0.41 1.61 -15.54
CA ASN A 275 -0.73 1.38 -14.66
C ASN A 275 -0.56 2.11 -13.31
N ALA A 276 0.66 2.13 -12.74
CA ALA A 276 0.94 2.90 -11.54
C ALA A 276 0.67 4.39 -11.76
N ALA A 277 1.20 4.98 -12.83
CA ALA A 277 0.97 6.38 -13.16
C ALA A 277 -0.52 6.71 -13.39
N LYS A 278 -1.26 5.87 -14.12
CA LYS A 278 -2.70 6.02 -14.35
C LYS A 278 -3.54 5.97 -13.06
N ASN A 279 -3.02 5.29 -12.04
CA ASN A 279 -3.62 5.22 -10.70
C ASN A 279 -2.97 6.21 -9.71
N TYR A 280 -2.29 7.24 -10.22
CA TYR A 280 -1.67 8.32 -9.44
C TYR A 280 -0.64 7.86 -8.41
N LEU A 281 -0.01 6.71 -8.66
CA LEU A 281 1.18 6.25 -7.97
C LEU A 281 2.40 6.68 -8.79
N ARG A 282 3.38 7.30 -8.14
CA ARG A 282 4.60 7.80 -8.79
C ARG A 282 5.45 6.62 -9.27
N PRO A 283 5.58 6.40 -10.59
CA PRO A 283 6.31 5.25 -11.12
C PRO A 283 7.82 5.38 -10.87
N ARG A 284 8.54 4.25 -10.94
CA ARG A 284 10.01 4.22 -10.87
C ARG A 284 10.67 4.37 -12.25
N ASP A 285 9.97 3.98 -13.30
CA ASP A 285 10.47 4.09 -14.68
C ASP A 285 10.63 5.56 -15.11
N PRO A 286 11.84 6.02 -15.51
CA PRO A 286 12.10 7.42 -15.85
C PRO A 286 11.33 7.92 -17.07
N ASP A 287 11.07 7.06 -18.05
CA ASP A 287 10.33 7.44 -19.26
C ASP A 287 8.85 7.64 -18.95
N ILE A 288 8.29 6.76 -18.11
CA ILE A 288 6.92 6.90 -17.61
C ILE A 288 6.80 8.13 -16.70
N GLN A 289 7.76 8.38 -15.80
CA GLN A 289 7.80 9.61 -14.99
C GLN A 289 7.74 10.85 -15.87
N LYS A 290 8.54 10.89 -16.93
CA LYS A 290 8.57 12.01 -17.88
C LYS A 290 7.23 12.18 -18.59
N THR A 291 6.64 11.09 -19.04
CA THR A 291 5.34 11.09 -19.74
C THR A 291 4.23 11.65 -18.86
N TYR A 292 4.24 11.31 -17.58
CA TYR A 292 3.23 11.72 -16.61
C TYR A 292 3.64 12.89 -15.70
N ALA A 293 4.72 13.62 -16.05
CA ALA A 293 5.28 14.69 -15.21
C ALA A 293 4.26 15.78 -14.84
N ALA A 294 3.33 16.11 -15.73
CA ALA A 294 2.29 17.11 -15.46
C ALA A 294 1.28 16.65 -14.35
N GLN A 295 1.17 15.35 -14.12
CA GLN A 295 0.28 14.76 -13.11
C GLN A 295 0.90 14.81 -11.70
N PHE A 296 2.23 14.85 -11.59
CA PHE A 296 2.96 14.75 -10.34
C PHE A 296 3.75 16.03 -10.05
N PRO A 297 3.17 17.01 -9.36
CA PRO A 297 3.89 18.22 -8.97
C PRO A 297 5.18 17.89 -8.22
N ALA A 298 6.22 18.70 -8.44
CA ALA A 298 7.44 18.57 -7.67
C ALA A 298 7.18 18.93 -6.20
N ILE A 299 7.53 18.03 -5.29
CA ILE A 299 7.42 18.23 -3.85
C ILE A 299 8.72 17.77 -3.20
N LYS A 300 9.22 18.53 -2.23
CA LYS A 300 10.35 18.08 -1.42
C LYS A 300 9.89 16.98 -0.49
N THR A 301 10.64 15.88 -0.49
CA THR A 301 10.35 14.73 0.38
C THR A 301 11.59 14.32 1.16
N PHE A 302 11.35 13.64 2.27
CA PHE A 302 12.35 12.85 3.02
C PHE A 302 11.86 11.43 3.16
N THR A 303 12.76 10.49 3.39
CA THR A 303 12.43 9.08 3.65
C THR A 303 12.36 8.79 5.14
N VAL A 304 11.74 7.66 5.50
CA VAL A 304 11.75 7.16 6.89
C VAL A 304 13.19 6.87 7.34
N ASP A 305 14.04 6.38 6.43
CA ASP A 305 15.43 6.08 6.72
C ASP A 305 16.23 7.34 7.05
N GLU A 306 16.09 8.41 6.26
CA GLU A 306 16.83 9.67 6.44
C GLU A 306 16.51 10.37 7.76
N VAL A 307 15.27 10.32 8.22
CA VAL A 307 14.82 11.11 9.37
C VAL A 307 14.72 10.26 10.64
N PHE A 308 14.28 9.02 10.51
CA PHE A 308 13.96 8.16 11.66
C PHE A 308 14.91 6.96 11.81
N GLY A 309 15.86 6.78 10.88
CA GLY A 309 16.76 5.63 10.85
C GLY A 309 16.05 4.32 10.49
N GLY A 310 14.99 4.41 9.66
CA GLY A 310 14.24 3.29 9.13
C GLY A 310 13.06 2.85 9.99
N TRP A 311 12.23 1.99 9.43
CA TRP A 311 11.02 1.48 10.09
C TRP A 311 11.33 0.64 11.33
N ALA A 312 12.44 -0.09 11.33
CA ALA A 312 12.89 -0.88 12.48
C ALA A 312 13.12 -0.02 13.74
N LYS A 313 13.46 1.26 13.56
CA LYS A 313 13.63 2.23 14.65
C LYS A 313 12.36 3.06 14.87
N ALA A 314 11.73 3.55 13.80
CA ALA A 314 10.54 4.39 13.87
C ALA A 314 9.35 3.67 14.53
N SER A 315 9.10 2.40 14.16
CA SER A 315 7.95 1.65 14.67
C SER A 315 7.97 1.45 16.19
N PRO A 316 9.04 0.92 16.81
CA PRO A 316 9.08 0.78 18.26
C PRO A 316 9.15 2.11 19.01
N THR A 317 9.74 3.15 18.43
CA THR A 317 9.80 4.47 19.07
C THR A 317 8.44 5.14 19.14
N HIS A 318 7.73 5.15 18.01
CA HIS A 318 6.51 5.96 17.90
C HIS A 318 5.22 5.17 18.10
N PHE A 319 5.14 3.90 17.67
CA PHE A 319 3.87 3.20 17.52
C PHE A 319 3.67 1.95 18.38
N LYS A 320 4.70 1.46 19.08
CA LYS A 320 4.50 0.38 20.07
C LYS A 320 3.64 0.87 21.23
N ASP A 321 3.13 -0.04 22.02
CA ASP A 321 2.41 0.29 23.26
C ASP A 321 3.33 1.06 24.23
N GLY A 322 2.82 2.20 24.71
CA GLY A 322 3.59 3.15 25.51
C GLY A 322 4.62 3.99 24.72
N GLY A 323 4.65 3.87 23.39
CA GLY A 323 5.49 4.68 22.52
C GLY A 323 5.05 6.14 22.46
N THR A 324 5.77 6.96 21.69
CA THR A 324 5.57 8.42 21.65
C THR A 324 4.15 8.81 21.26
N PHE A 325 3.50 8.08 20.34
CA PHE A 325 2.10 8.33 20.00
C PHE A 325 1.18 8.21 21.23
N ASP A 326 1.31 7.13 22.02
CA ASP A 326 0.48 6.92 23.19
C ASP A 326 0.73 7.99 24.25
N GLN A 327 1.98 8.40 24.45
CA GLN A 327 2.37 9.47 25.39
C GLN A 327 1.73 10.80 25.01
N ILE A 328 1.72 11.15 23.71
CA ILE A 328 1.07 12.37 23.21
C ILE A 328 -0.46 12.24 23.35
N TYR A 329 -1.01 11.09 22.97
CA TYR A 329 -2.46 10.89 22.91
C TYR A 329 -3.10 10.80 24.30
N SER A 330 -2.38 10.27 25.29
CA SER A 330 -2.87 10.23 26.69
C SER A 330 -2.98 11.60 27.35
N GLN A 331 -2.40 12.65 26.74
CA GLN A 331 -2.47 14.03 27.20
C GLN A 331 -3.64 14.81 26.54
N LYS A 332 -4.39 14.19 25.66
CA LYS A 332 -5.57 14.74 24.98
C LYS A 332 -6.81 14.73 25.86
#